data_1721392844fea821e58b645ccbbf8c19
#
_entry.id   1721392844fea821e58b645ccbbf8c19
#
_cell.length_a   1.000
_cell.length_b   1.000
_cell.length_c   1.000
_cell.angle_alpha   90.00
_cell.angle_beta   90.00
_cell.angle_gamma   90.00
#
_symmetry.space_group_name_H-M   'P 1'
#
loop_
_entity.id
_entity.type
_entity.pdbx_description
1 polymer ?
#
loop_
_entity_poly.entity_id
_entity_poly.type
_entity_poly.pdbx_seq_one_letter_code
_entity_poly.pdbx_strand_id
1 'polypeptide(L)'
;MNSVFEVSYSWNKEAIPTGGADPVYMMVEWRYGAPAKRLRKIAPKIMSRDLELLLKPEHGVHLKGIYGCRSKETDIGWVLRLGDVYKGESKQILLEFAVGPHFSGKAAVCSAYWSTRKLKQSQRVLLRREQLYIQYTSHLGMLRQPEDPKVEKTIKLNETVPLLKQALRAYERGRIEEGSELLRRHADALLIEAARKQDLDYYAEAEIVEKLRYHYGITFTTGYHNRQNTMLSE
;
A
#
# COMPACT_ATOMS: atom_id res chain seq x y z
N MET A 1 -4.22 -26.77 18.25
CA MET A 1 -5.01 -25.72 17.55
C MET A 1 -4.30 -25.39 16.26
N ASN A 2 -4.87 -25.82 15.13
CA ASN A 2 -4.35 -25.45 13.82
C ASN A 2 -4.61 -23.96 13.62
N SER A 3 -3.55 -23.16 13.55
CA SER A 3 -3.65 -21.75 13.20
C SER A 3 -4.01 -21.65 11.72
N VAL A 4 -5.20 -21.16 11.45
CA VAL A 4 -5.74 -20.98 10.09
C VAL A 4 -5.07 -19.76 9.48
N PHE A 5 -4.64 -19.86 8.22
CA PHE A 5 -4.23 -18.73 7.40
C PHE A 5 -5.48 -18.05 6.84
N GLU A 6 -5.70 -16.80 7.24
CA GLU A 6 -6.85 -16.00 6.83
C GLU A 6 -6.39 -14.89 5.90
N VAL A 7 -7.17 -14.64 4.85
CA VAL A 7 -6.96 -13.55 3.89
C VAL A 7 -8.29 -12.88 3.64
N SER A 8 -8.28 -11.54 3.54
CA SER A 8 -9.42 -10.74 3.09
C SER A 8 -8.98 -9.77 1.99
N TYR A 9 -9.93 -9.46 1.11
CA TYR A 9 -9.76 -8.53 0.00
C TYR A 9 -10.88 -7.51 0.05
N SER A 10 -10.53 -6.24 0.05
CA SER A 10 -11.49 -5.13 0.06
C SER A 10 -11.19 -4.17 -1.09
N TRP A 11 -12.15 -3.97 -1.97
CA TRP A 11 -12.07 -2.95 -3.01
C TRP A 11 -12.42 -1.58 -2.43
N ASN A 12 -11.82 -0.50 -2.97
CA ASN A 12 -12.22 0.85 -2.59
C ASN A 12 -13.66 1.18 -3.02
N LYS A 13 -14.15 0.55 -4.09
CA LYS A 13 -15.52 0.69 -4.60
C LYS A 13 -16.18 -0.66 -4.75
N GLU A 14 -17.45 -0.78 -4.35
CA GLU A 14 -18.23 -2.00 -4.55
C GLU A 14 -18.53 -2.27 -6.02
N ALA A 15 -18.70 -1.20 -6.81
CA ALA A 15 -18.96 -1.30 -8.24
C ALA A 15 -18.24 -0.20 -9.02
N ILE A 16 -17.89 -0.53 -10.27
CA ILE A 16 -17.25 0.37 -11.22
C ILE A 16 -18.08 0.49 -12.51
N PRO A 17 -17.89 1.56 -13.31
CA PRO A 17 -18.62 1.72 -14.56
C PRO A 17 -18.26 0.66 -15.59
N THR A 18 -19.19 0.33 -16.48
CA THR A 18 -18.98 -0.61 -17.60
C THR A 18 -17.89 -0.17 -18.57
N GLY A 19 -17.59 1.13 -18.63
CA GLY A 19 -16.46 1.67 -19.39
C GLY A 19 -15.09 1.38 -18.80
N GLY A 20 -15.02 0.71 -17.64
CA GLY A 20 -13.79 0.50 -16.90
C GLY A 20 -13.52 1.61 -15.88
N ALA A 21 -12.42 1.47 -15.15
CA ALA A 21 -11.95 2.46 -14.17
C ALA A 21 -10.43 2.44 -14.02
N ASP A 22 -9.85 3.62 -13.82
CA ASP A 22 -8.43 3.83 -13.57
C ASP A 22 -8.25 5.09 -12.69
N PRO A 23 -7.77 4.98 -11.45
CA PRO A 23 -7.42 3.73 -10.74
C PRO A 23 -8.60 3.06 -10.02
N VAL A 24 -8.43 1.76 -9.72
CA VAL A 24 -9.22 1.00 -8.76
C VAL A 24 -8.27 0.39 -7.74
N TYR A 25 -8.58 0.51 -6.47
CA TYR A 25 -7.71 0.02 -5.41
C TYR A 25 -8.29 -1.19 -4.71
N MET A 26 -7.39 -2.13 -4.36
CA MET A 26 -7.73 -3.29 -3.53
C MET A 26 -6.76 -3.40 -2.38
N MET A 27 -7.26 -3.43 -1.17
CA MET A 27 -6.50 -3.78 0.02
C MET A 27 -6.55 -5.28 0.24
N VAL A 28 -5.39 -5.88 0.46
CA VAL A 28 -5.23 -7.29 0.79
C VAL A 28 -4.68 -7.37 2.20
N GLU A 29 -5.41 -8.04 3.08
CA GLU A 29 -4.97 -8.29 4.45
C GLU A 29 -4.82 -9.78 4.70
N TRP A 30 -3.81 -10.15 5.49
CA TRP A 30 -3.62 -11.54 5.89
C TRP A 30 -3.13 -11.66 7.32
N ARG A 31 -3.46 -12.79 7.95
CA ARG A 31 -3.00 -13.14 9.29
C ARG A 31 -2.92 -14.65 9.49
N TYR A 32 -2.12 -15.06 10.48
CA TYR A 32 -2.10 -16.44 10.99
C TYR A 32 -2.66 -16.49 12.41
N GLY A 33 -3.80 -17.18 12.58
CA GLY A 33 -4.47 -17.39 13.85
C GLY A 33 -5.23 -16.18 14.36
N ALA A 34 -5.82 -16.30 15.55
CA ALA A 34 -6.57 -15.21 16.17
C ALA A 34 -5.66 -14.00 16.48
N PRO A 35 -6.21 -12.77 16.46
CA PRO A 35 -5.45 -11.56 16.81
C PRO A 35 -4.77 -11.76 18.18
N ALA A 36 -3.50 -11.37 18.28
CA ALA A 36 -2.80 -11.42 19.53
C ALA A 36 -3.49 -10.50 20.54
N LYS A 37 -4.15 -11.06 21.56
CA LYS A 37 -4.54 -10.28 22.73
C LYS A 37 -3.25 -9.67 23.29
N ARG A 38 -3.21 -8.33 23.38
CA ARG A 38 -2.08 -7.59 23.97
C ARG A 38 -1.60 -8.33 25.22
N LEU A 39 -0.28 -8.46 25.36
CA LEU A 39 0.47 -8.95 26.51
C LEU A 39 0.96 -10.40 26.42
N ARG A 40 2.22 -10.49 25.95
CA ARG A 40 3.31 -11.19 26.67
C ARG A 40 4.59 -11.03 25.87
N LYS A 41 5.71 -10.67 26.53
CA LYS A 41 7.10 -10.61 25.98
C LYS A 41 7.64 -11.99 25.59
N ILE A 42 6.85 -12.77 24.84
CA ILE A 42 7.28 -14.05 24.28
C ILE A 42 7.65 -13.73 22.82
N ALA A 43 8.84 -14.11 22.41
CA ALA A 43 9.27 -13.95 21.03
C ALA A 43 8.18 -14.48 20.08
N PRO A 44 7.73 -13.68 19.10
CA PRO A 44 6.62 -14.06 18.25
C PRO A 44 6.98 -15.31 17.46
N LYS A 45 6.13 -16.35 17.53
CA LYS A 45 6.34 -17.60 16.82
C LYS A 45 6.14 -17.39 15.32
N ILE A 46 7.16 -17.70 14.51
CA ILE A 46 7.05 -17.71 13.05
C ILE A 46 6.07 -18.82 12.64
N MET A 47 5.05 -18.46 11.91
CA MET A 47 4.01 -19.37 11.41
C MET A 47 4.24 -19.74 9.95
N SER A 48 4.77 -18.80 9.17
CA SER A 48 5.07 -18.98 7.75
C SER A 48 6.36 -18.26 7.43
N ARG A 49 7.26 -18.90 6.70
CA ARG A 49 8.48 -18.28 6.18
C ARG A 49 8.29 -17.92 4.71
N ASP A 50 8.84 -16.75 4.35
CA ASP A 50 8.92 -16.33 2.96
C ASP A 50 7.55 -16.46 2.24
N LEU A 51 6.51 -15.87 2.88
CA LEU A 51 5.16 -15.81 2.30
C LEU A 51 5.23 -15.03 0.99
N GLU A 52 4.57 -15.57 -0.02
CA GLU A 52 4.54 -14.99 -1.36
C GLU A 52 3.12 -15.05 -1.92
N LEU A 53 2.75 -13.98 -2.59
CA LEU A 53 1.50 -13.86 -3.35
C LEU A 53 1.84 -13.69 -4.82
N LEU A 54 1.43 -14.66 -5.65
CA LEU A 54 1.46 -14.51 -7.10
C LEU A 54 0.09 -14.03 -7.57
N LEU A 55 0.07 -12.89 -8.24
CA LEU A 55 -1.10 -12.30 -8.88
C LEU A 55 -1.01 -12.48 -10.39
N LYS A 56 -2.10 -13.02 -10.97
CA LYS A 56 -2.26 -13.14 -12.43
C LYS A 56 -3.45 -12.30 -12.85
N PRO A 57 -3.24 -11.06 -13.34
CA PRO A 57 -4.32 -10.24 -13.87
C PRO A 57 -5.01 -10.92 -15.05
N GLU A 58 -6.31 -10.72 -15.17
CA GLU A 58 -7.10 -11.15 -16.32
C GLU A 58 -6.87 -10.22 -17.51
N HIS A 59 -7.33 -10.65 -18.68
CA HIS A 59 -7.23 -9.85 -19.90
C HIS A 59 -7.92 -8.49 -19.74
N GLY A 60 -7.25 -7.40 -20.16
CA GLY A 60 -7.75 -6.04 -20.00
C GLY A 60 -7.61 -5.45 -18.58
N VAL A 61 -6.93 -6.17 -17.67
CA VAL A 61 -6.62 -5.70 -16.32
C VAL A 61 -5.11 -5.47 -16.19
N HIS A 62 -4.72 -4.30 -15.71
CA HIS A 62 -3.32 -3.93 -15.51
C HIS A 62 -3.08 -3.58 -14.04
N LEU A 63 -2.12 -4.25 -13.41
CA LEU A 63 -1.64 -3.90 -12.07
C LEU A 63 -0.64 -2.75 -12.21
N LYS A 64 -1.03 -1.54 -11.80
CA LYS A 64 -0.25 -0.29 -11.94
C LYS A 64 0.64 0.01 -10.74
N GLY A 65 0.16 -0.31 -9.54
CA GLY A 65 0.87 0.00 -8.30
C GLY A 65 0.76 -1.13 -7.28
N ILE A 66 1.83 -1.32 -6.51
CA ILE A 66 1.92 -2.26 -5.40
C ILE A 66 2.58 -1.52 -4.25
N TYR A 67 1.86 -1.37 -3.13
CA TYR A 67 2.31 -0.61 -1.97
C TYR A 67 2.40 -1.52 -0.75
N GLY A 68 3.49 -1.39 0.02
CA GLY A 68 3.70 -2.15 1.26
C GLY A 68 4.54 -3.41 1.13
N CYS A 69 4.97 -3.81 -0.08
CA CYS A 69 5.88 -4.94 -0.25
C CYS A 69 6.81 -4.80 -1.45
N ARG A 70 7.80 -5.71 -1.54
CA ARG A 70 8.64 -5.84 -2.74
C ARG A 70 7.93 -6.74 -3.75
N SER A 71 7.98 -6.36 -5.01
CA SER A 71 7.35 -7.09 -6.10
C SER A 71 8.29 -7.24 -7.31
N LYS A 72 7.99 -8.24 -8.12
CA LYS A 72 8.67 -8.49 -9.40
C LYS A 72 7.64 -8.99 -10.41
N GLU A 73 7.64 -8.37 -11.57
CA GLU A 73 6.89 -8.89 -12.72
C GLU A 73 7.63 -10.08 -13.33
N THR A 74 6.87 -11.08 -13.73
CA THR A 74 7.36 -12.32 -14.36
C THR A 74 6.43 -12.71 -15.50
N ASP A 75 6.83 -13.65 -16.35
CA ASP A 75 6.02 -14.15 -17.47
C ASP A 75 4.68 -14.76 -17.05
N ILE A 76 4.58 -15.20 -15.79
CA ILE A 76 3.36 -15.82 -15.24
C ILE A 76 2.51 -14.86 -14.40
N GLY A 77 2.94 -13.61 -14.20
CA GLY A 77 2.26 -12.60 -13.39
C GLY A 77 3.19 -11.90 -12.40
N TRP A 78 2.60 -11.22 -11.43
CA TRP A 78 3.31 -10.44 -10.42
C TRP A 78 3.57 -11.26 -9.17
N VAL A 79 4.83 -11.40 -8.79
CA VAL A 79 5.27 -12.07 -7.55
C VAL A 79 5.53 -11.02 -6.48
N LEU A 80 4.75 -11.06 -5.40
CA LEU A 80 4.84 -10.18 -4.24
C LEU A 80 5.49 -10.94 -3.09
N ARG A 81 6.62 -10.43 -2.57
CA ARG A 81 7.34 -11.02 -1.45
C ARG A 81 6.90 -10.36 -0.16
N LEU A 82 6.19 -11.10 0.68
CA LEU A 82 5.54 -10.60 1.89
C LEU A 82 6.35 -10.90 3.16
N GLY A 83 7.40 -11.72 3.02
CA GLY A 83 8.31 -12.07 4.11
C GLY A 83 7.72 -13.08 5.11
N ASP A 84 8.29 -13.10 6.31
CA ASP A 84 7.85 -13.99 7.37
C ASP A 84 6.57 -13.46 8.04
N VAL A 85 5.71 -14.38 8.46
CA VAL A 85 4.46 -14.06 9.17
C VAL A 85 4.48 -14.69 10.54
N TYR A 86 4.20 -13.88 11.54
CA TYR A 86 4.19 -14.27 12.94
C TYR A 86 2.77 -14.53 13.44
N LYS A 87 2.66 -15.34 14.48
CA LYS A 87 1.36 -15.70 15.08
C LYS A 87 0.63 -14.45 15.59
N GLY A 88 -0.60 -14.23 15.10
CA GLY A 88 -1.47 -13.13 15.52
C GLY A 88 -1.08 -11.76 14.91
N GLU A 89 -0.04 -11.71 14.10
CA GLU A 89 0.31 -10.52 13.32
C GLU A 89 -0.63 -10.41 12.11
N SER A 90 -1.21 -9.24 11.92
CA SER A 90 -1.93 -8.87 10.70
C SER A 90 -1.06 -7.94 9.87
N LYS A 91 -0.98 -8.22 8.57
CA LYS A 91 -0.28 -7.39 7.59
C LYS A 91 -1.22 -7.05 6.45
N GLN A 92 -0.94 -5.94 5.78
CA GLN A 92 -1.72 -5.49 4.63
C GLN A 92 -0.82 -4.94 3.53
N ILE A 93 -1.32 -4.98 2.31
CA ILE A 93 -0.79 -4.30 1.14
C ILE A 93 -1.92 -3.62 0.40
N LEU A 94 -1.59 -2.60 -0.38
CA LEU A 94 -2.52 -1.94 -1.29
C LEU A 94 -2.08 -2.22 -2.73
N LEU A 95 -3.02 -2.57 -3.57
CA LEU A 95 -2.85 -2.84 -4.99
C LEU A 95 -3.66 -1.83 -5.79
N GLU A 96 -3.06 -1.28 -6.85
CA GLU A 96 -3.68 -0.33 -7.75
C GLU A 96 -3.85 -0.97 -9.12
N PHE A 97 -5.06 -0.98 -9.64
CA PHE A 97 -5.40 -1.56 -10.93
C PHE A 97 -5.98 -0.50 -11.87
N ALA A 98 -5.69 -0.68 -13.17
CA ALA A 98 -6.52 -0.16 -14.24
C ALA A 98 -7.32 -1.33 -14.83
N VAL A 99 -8.62 -1.16 -14.92
CA VAL A 99 -9.52 -2.19 -15.46
C VAL A 99 -10.24 -1.64 -16.69
N GLY A 100 -10.18 -2.40 -17.78
CA GLY A 100 -10.81 -2.04 -19.06
C GLY A 100 -12.33 -2.20 -19.04
N PRO A 101 -13.00 -1.87 -20.16
CA PRO A 101 -14.45 -1.99 -20.30
C PRO A 101 -14.91 -3.45 -20.18
N HIS A 102 -16.09 -3.63 -19.55
CA HIS A 102 -16.75 -4.92 -19.43
C HIS A 102 -18.26 -4.76 -19.38
N PHE A 103 -19.00 -5.81 -19.71
CA PHE A 103 -20.44 -5.84 -19.55
C PHE A 103 -20.85 -5.72 -18.08
N SER A 104 -22.06 -5.20 -17.81
CA SER A 104 -22.62 -5.18 -16.46
C SER A 104 -22.66 -6.59 -15.87
N GLY A 105 -22.24 -6.70 -14.61
CA GLY A 105 -22.17 -7.97 -13.90
C GLY A 105 -20.84 -8.15 -13.15
N LYS A 106 -20.68 -9.29 -12.54
CA LYS A 106 -19.47 -9.66 -11.80
C LYS A 106 -18.42 -10.20 -12.78
N ALA A 107 -17.26 -9.55 -12.87
CA ALA A 107 -16.17 -9.96 -13.74
C ALA A 107 -14.91 -10.31 -12.94
N ALA A 108 -14.17 -11.31 -13.41
CA ALA A 108 -12.88 -11.67 -12.85
C ALA A 108 -11.85 -10.59 -13.16
N VAL A 109 -11.05 -10.23 -12.17
CA VAL A 109 -9.99 -9.23 -12.27
C VAL A 109 -8.61 -9.88 -12.21
N CYS A 110 -8.44 -10.83 -11.28
CA CYS A 110 -7.13 -11.40 -11.01
C CYS A 110 -7.26 -12.75 -10.32
N SER A 111 -6.36 -13.67 -10.63
CA SER A 111 -6.15 -14.89 -9.84
C SER A 111 -5.03 -14.68 -8.84
N ALA A 112 -5.27 -15.02 -7.56
CA ALA A 112 -4.35 -14.90 -6.45
C ALA A 112 -3.90 -16.28 -5.94
N TYR A 113 -2.58 -16.50 -5.86
CA TYR A 113 -1.99 -17.76 -5.39
C TYR A 113 -1.06 -17.47 -4.22
N TRP A 114 -1.42 -17.95 -3.04
CA TRP A 114 -0.64 -17.80 -1.83
C TRP A 114 0.27 -19.00 -1.61
N SER A 115 1.54 -18.78 -1.41
CA SER A 115 2.52 -19.83 -1.18
C SER A 115 3.50 -19.47 -0.07
N THR A 116 4.05 -20.47 0.59
CA THR A 116 5.05 -20.32 1.66
C THR A 116 6.12 -21.38 1.57
N ARG A 117 7.28 -21.13 2.17
CA ARG A 117 8.27 -22.17 2.46
C ARG A 117 7.98 -22.84 3.79
N LYS A 118 7.91 -24.17 3.82
CA LYS A 118 7.88 -24.91 5.08
C LYS A 118 9.22 -24.77 5.82
N LEU A 119 9.15 -24.67 7.16
CA LEU A 119 10.31 -24.48 8.04
C LEU A 119 11.42 -25.54 7.87
N LYS A 120 11.11 -26.71 7.31
CA LYS A 120 12.04 -27.83 7.15
C LYS A 120 12.25 -28.28 5.68
N GLN A 121 11.69 -27.57 4.71
CA GLN A 121 11.73 -27.98 3.30
C GLN A 121 12.05 -26.78 2.42
N SER A 122 12.90 -26.97 1.41
CA SER A 122 13.24 -25.94 0.40
C SER A 122 12.08 -25.67 -0.55
N GLN A 123 11.11 -26.55 -0.65
CA GLN A 123 9.98 -26.44 -1.57
C GLN A 123 8.91 -25.47 -1.05
N ARG A 124 8.32 -24.68 -1.95
CA ARG A 124 7.14 -23.87 -1.68
C ARG A 124 5.89 -24.76 -1.66
N VAL A 125 4.97 -24.42 -0.77
CA VAL A 125 3.67 -25.09 -0.65
C VAL A 125 2.59 -24.07 -0.92
N LEU A 126 1.65 -24.40 -1.79
CA LEU A 126 0.46 -23.61 -2.03
C LEU A 126 -0.43 -23.66 -0.79
N LEU A 127 -0.77 -22.49 -0.26
CA LEU A 127 -1.68 -22.34 0.89
C LEU A 127 -3.13 -22.15 0.44
N ARG A 128 -3.31 -21.29 -0.58
CA ARG A 128 -4.64 -20.87 -1.04
C ARG A 128 -4.58 -20.38 -2.48
N ARG A 129 -5.66 -20.62 -3.22
CA ARG A 129 -5.91 -20.06 -4.55
C ARG A 129 -7.29 -19.43 -4.54
N GLU A 130 -7.40 -18.22 -5.10
CA GLU A 130 -8.65 -17.48 -5.18
C GLU A 130 -8.74 -16.73 -6.50
N GLN A 131 -9.96 -16.60 -7.00
CA GLN A 131 -10.31 -15.73 -8.11
C GLN A 131 -10.95 -14.47 -7.54
N LEU A 132 -10.40 -13.32 -7.87
CA LEU A 132 -10.86 -12.01 -7.39
C LEU A 132 -11.77 -11.39 -8.45
N TYR A 133 -12.87 -10.79 -7.99
CA TYR A 133 -13.92 -10.26 -8.85
C TYR A 133 -14.23 -8.82 -8.47
N ILE A 134 -14.71 -8.04 -9.46
CA ILE A 134 -15.30 -6.73 -9.24
C ILE A 134 -16.66 -6.66 -9.92
N GLN A 135 -17.56 -5.82 -9.42
CA GLN A 135 -18.87 -5.59 -10.01
C GLN A 135 -18.79 -4.44 -11.02
N TYR A 136 -19.21 -4.71 -12.28
CA TYR A 136 -19.43 -3.67 -13.30
C TYR A 136 -20.91 -3.29 -13.35
N THR A 137 -21.21 -1.99 -13.48
CA THR A 137 -22.59 -1.51 -13.53
C THR A 137 -22.70 -0.22 -14.34
N SER A 138 -23.86 -0.01 -14.94
CA SER A 138 -24.31 1.28 -15.47
C SER A 138 -25.25 2.03 -14.52
N HIS A 139 -25.55 1.44 -13.36
CA HIS A 139 -26.51 2.00 -12.41
C HIS A 139 -25.85 3.09 -11.56
N LEU A 140 -26.23 4.34 -11.76
CA LEU A 140 -25.64 5.51 -11.10
C LEU A 140 -25.70 5.46 -9.56
N GLY A 141 -26.77 4.88 -9.00
CA GLY A 141 -26.88 4.73 -7.54
C GLY A 141 -25.80 3.86 -6.93
N MET A 142 -25.38 2.80 -7.62
CA MET A 142 -24.26 1.95 -7.17
C MET A 142 -22.91 2.65 -7.34
N LEU A 143 -22.72 3.41 -8.42
CA LEU A 143 -21.48 4.14 -8.69
C LEU A 143 -21.24 5.32 -7.74
N ARG A 144 -22.28 5.84 -7.11
CA ARG A 144 -22.22 6.96 -6.15
C ARG A 144 -22.08 6.50 -4.70
N GLN A 145 -22.02 5.20 -4.45
CA GLN A 145 -21.76 4.72 -3.10
C GLN A 145 -20.42 5.20 -2.58
N PRO A 146 -20.31 5.51 -1.28
CA PRO A 146 -19.05 5.92 -0.69
C PRO A 146 -18.01 4.80 -0.82
N GLU A 147 -16.75 5.17 -0.91
CA GLU A 147 -15.65 4.22 -0.91
C GLU A 147 -15.53 3.51 0.44
N ASP A 148 -14.94 2.31 0.45
CA ASP A 148 -14.63 1.59 1.69
C ASP A 148 -13.68 2.47 2.55
N PRO A 149 -14.09 2.87 3.77
CA PRO A 149 -13.33 3.82 4.58
C PRO A 149 -11.93 3.31 4.93
N LYS A 150 -11.75 1.99 5.05
CA LYS A 150 -10.47 1.38 5.40
C LYS A 150 -9.52 1.40 4.21
N VAL A 151 -10.03 1.13 3.02
CA VAL A 151 -9.26 1.23 1.78
C VAL A 151 -8.92 2.69 1.48
N GLU A 152 -9.89 3.61 1.59
CA GLU A 152 -9.66 5.05 1.43
C GLU A 152 -8.56 5.56 2.37
N LYS A 153 -8.60 5.17 3.65
CA LYS A 153 -7.55 5.49 4.61
C LYS A 153 -6.19 4.98 4.16
N THR A 154 -6.14 3.71 3.73
CA THR A 154 -4.90 3.09 3.29
C THR A 154 -4.33 3.78 2.04
N ILE A 155 -5.17 4.19 1.09
CA ILE A 155 -4.77 4.99 -0.07
C ILE A 155 -4.12 6.30 0.40
N LYS A 156 -4.81 7.07 1.24
CA LYS A 156 -4.34 8.37 1.74
C LYS A 156 -2.99 8.28 2.46
N LEU A 157 -2.81 7.30 3.34
CA LEU A 157 -1.54 7.10 4.03
C LEU A 157 -0.40 6.69 3.09
N ASN A 158 -0.70 5.93 2.02
CA ASN A 158 0.31 5.57 1.02
C ASN A 158 0.70 6.72 0.08
N GLU A 159 -0.07 7.81 -0.01
CA GLU A 159 0.29 9.02 -0.77
C GLU A 159 1.55 9.71 -0.23
N THR A 160 1.89 9.51 1.05
CA THR A 160 3.12 10.07 1.67
C THR A 160 4.39 9.64 0.93
N VAL A 161 4.50 8.38 0.53
CA VAL A 161 5.74 7.85 -0.07
C VAL A 161 6.09 8.51 -1.41
N PRO A 162 5.18 8.60 -2.41
CA PRO A 162 5.48 9.28 -3.67
C PRO A 162 5.71 10.78 -3.49
N LEU A 163 4.97 11.45 -2.59
CA LEU A 163 5.17 12.87 -2.28
C LEU A 163 6.53 13.12 -1.62
N LEU A 164 6.95 12.26 -0.69
CA LEU A 164 8.28 12.34 -0.10
C LEU A 164 9.39 12.20 -1.17
N LYS A 165 9.26 11.25 -2.09
CA LYS A 165 10.21 11.11 -3.20
C LYS A 165 10.26 12.35 -4.10
N GLN A 166 9.11 12.98 -4.35
CA GLN A 166 9.03 14.22 -5.13
C GLN A 166 9.71 15.38 -4.39
N ALA A 167 9.45 15.53 -3.09
CA ALA A 167 10.07 16.55 -2.26
C ALA A 167 11.60 16.36 -2.19
N LEU A 168 12.08 15.13 -1.99
CA LEU A 168 13.52 14.83 -2.00
C LEU A 168 14.19 15.23 -3.31
N ARG A 169 13.58 14.93 -4.47
CA ARG A 169 14.09 15.35 -5.76
C ARG A 169 14.13 16.88 -5.91
N ALA A 170 13.21 17.63 -5.29
CA ALA A 170 13.24 19.08 -5.27
C ALA A 170 14.41 19.58 -4.39
N TYR A 171 14.60 19.01 -3.21
CA TYR A 171 15.73 19.31 -2.33
C TYR A 171 17.09 19.05 -3.00
N GLU A 172 17.27 17.89 -3.64
CA GLU A 172 18.49 17.52 -4.37
C GLU A 172 18.82 18.50 -5.51
N ARG A 173 17.82 19.12 -6.12
CA ARG A 173 17.97 20.15 -7.16
C ARG A 173 18.12 21.55 -6.61
N GLY A 174 18.26 21.72 -5.28
CA GLY A 174 18.37 23.03 -4.63
C GLY A 174 17.05 23.79 -4.51
N ARG A 175 15.92 23.19 -4.86
CA ARG A 175 14.57 23.82 -4.75
C ARG A 175 13.98 23.52 -3.37
N ILE A 176 14.65 24.05 -2.33
CA ILE A 176 14.36 23.71 -0.92
C ILE A 176 12.94 24.12 -0.53
N GLU A 177 12.52 25.32 -0.92
CA GLU A 177 11.17 25.85 -0.61
C GLU A 177 10.07 25.00 -1.26
N GLU A 178 10.26 24.59 -2.53
CA GLU A 178 9.31 23.73 -3.23
C GLU A 178 9.16 22.38 -2.53
N GLY A 179 10.27 21.72 -2.17
CA GLY A 179 10.23 20.44 -1.44
C GLY A 179 9.56 20.56 -0.07
N SER A 180 9.87 21.64 0.66
CA SER A 180 9.27 21.95 1.96
C SER A 180 7.75 22.19 1.85
N GLU A 181 7.33 22.95 0.85
CA GLU A 181 5.92 23.29 0.63
C GLU A 181 5.09 22.05 0.23
N LEU A 182 5.65 21.13 -0.58
CA LEU A 182 5.01 19.86 -0.91
C LEU A 182 4.69 19.03 0.36
N LEU A 183 5.68 18.89 1.25
CA LEU A 183 5.48 18.13 2.50
C LEU A 183 4.54 18.86 3.46
N ARG A 184 4.63 20.20 3.58
CA ARG A 184 3.72 20.99 4.41
C ARG A 184 2.26 20.79 3.99
N ARG A 185 1.96 20.96 2.69
CA ARG A 185 0.58 20.78 2.17
C ARG A 185 0.05 19.38 2.42
N HIS A 186 0.90 18.38 2.30
CA HIS A 186 0.50 17.00 2.58
C HIS A 186 0.21 16.78 4.06
N ALA A 187 1.06 17.30 4.96
CA ALA A 187 0.82 17.24 6.39
C ALA A 187 -0.48 17.95 6.79
N ASP A 188 -0.73 19.16 6.25
CA ASP A 188 -1.97 19.91 6.47
C ASP A 188 -3.21 19.09 6.02
N ALA A 189 -3.13 18.46 4.84
CA ALA A 189 -4.22 17.62 4.34
C ALA A 189 -4.49 16.41 5.25
N LEU A 190 -3.44 15.75 5.77
CA LEU A 190 -3.58 14.66 6.73
C LEU A 190 -4.17 15.13 8.07
N LEU A 191 -3.81 16.32 8.57
CA LEU A 191 -4.39 16.89 9.78
C LEU A 191 -5.88 17.20 9.61
N ILE A 192 -6.30 17.70 8.44
CA ILE A 192 -7.71 17.94 8.12
C ILE A 192 -8.47 16.61 8.14
N GLU A 193 -7.94 15.54 7.54
CA GLU A 193 -8.56 14.21 7.58
C GLU A 193 -8.59 13.64 9.00
N ALA A 194 -7.53 13.83 9.79
CA ALA A 194 -7.47 13.43 11.20
C ALA A 194 -8.59 14.07 12.01
N ALA A 195 -8.79 15.38 11.85
CA ALA A 195 -9.85 16.12 12.54
C ALA A 195 -11.24 15.69 12.09
N ARG A 196 -11.45 15.53 10.74
CA ARG A 196 -12.74 15.17 10.17
C ARG A 196 -13.18 13.77 10.57
N LYS A 197 -12.24 12.79 10.58
CA LYS A 197 -12.52 11.37 10.84
C LYS A 197 -12.27 10.97 12.28
N GLN A 198 -11.72 11.86 13.12
CA GLN A 198 -11.27 11.61 14.50
C GLN A 198 -10.33 10.39 14.57
N ASP A 199 -9.40 10.30 13.61
CA ASP A 199 -8.52 9.14 13.41
C ASP A 199 -7.06 9.52 13.69
N LEU A 200 -6.49 8.87 14.73
CA LEU A 200 -5.13 9.14 15.20
C LEU A 200 -4.03 8.69 14.23
N ASP A 201 -4.30 7.77 13.31
CA ASP A 201 -3.29 7.30 12.36
C ASP A 201 -2.96 8.40 11.34
N TYR A 202 -3.95 9.19 10.90
CA TYR A 202 -3.70 10.37 10.07
C TYR A 202 -2.87 11.43 10.80
N TYR A 203 -3.17 11.63 12.10
CA TYR A 203 -2.39 12.55 12.92
C TYR A 203 -0.93 12.09 13.05
N ALA A 204 -0.71 10.81 13.36
CA ALA A 204 0.63 10.25 13.50
C ALA A 204 1.43 10.35 12.18
N GLU A 205 0.79 10.11 11.03
CA GLU A 205 1.44 10.26 9.72
C GLU A 205 1.78 11.72 9.43
N ALA A 206 0.88 12.67 9.72
CA ALA A 206 1.14 14.10 9.57
C ALA A 206 2.36 14.54 10.41
N GLU A 207 2.47 14.05 11.64
CA GLU A 207 3.62 14.34 12.52
C GLU A 207 4.94 13.81 11.93
N ILE A 208 4.91 12.61 11.32
CA ILE A 208 6.07 12.04 10.64
C ILE A 208 6.47 12.91 9.45
N VAL A 209 5.51 13.32 8.62
CA VAL A 209 5.77 14.18 7.45
C VAL A 209 6.37 15.52 7.88
N GLU A 210 5.85 16.16 8.95
CA GLU A 210 6.41 17.40 9.47
C GLU A 210 7.84 17.25 10.00
N LYS A 211 8.13 16.16 10.73
CA LYS A 211 9.49 15.84 11.17
C LYS A 211 10.45 15.66 10.00
N LEU A 212 10.01 14.98 8.94
CA LEU A 212 10.81 14.80 7.72
C LEU A 212 11.03 16.15 7.01
N ARG A 213 10.00 16.99 6.87
CA ARG A 213 10.11 18.32 6.31
C ARG A 213 11.16 19.15 7.01
N TYR A 214 11.10 19.20 8.34
CA TYR A 214 12.06 19.94 9.16
C TYR A 214 13.49 19.42 9.01
N HIS A 215 13.66 18.09 9.12
CA HIS A 215 14.97 17.46 9.02
C HIS A 215 15.63 17.66 7.66
N TYR A 216 14.90 17.45 6.58
CA TYR A 216 15.43 17.65 5.22
C TYR A 216 15.66 19.12 4.92
N GLY A 217 14.79 20.03 5.37
CA GLY A 217 15.00 21.46 5.24
C GLY A 217 16.35 21.89 5.81
N ILE A 218 16.67 21.51 7.05
CA ILE A 218 17.96 21.84 7.68
C ILE A 218 19.12 21.19 6.93
N THR A 219 19.05 19.88 6.65
CA THR A 219 20.14 19.12 6.04
C THR A 219 20.55 19.69 4.69
N PHE A 220 19.59 19.99 3.84
CA PHE A 220 19.88 20.52 2.51
C PHE A 220 20.28 22.01 2.52
N THR A 221 19.73 22.82 3.43
CA THR A 221 20.15 24.23 3.59
C THR A 221 21.62 24.32 4.05
N THR A 222 21.99 23.53 5.06
CA THR A 222 23.37 23.52 5.59
C THR A 222 24.37 22.96 4.56
N GLY A 223 23.99 21.92 3.83
CA GLY A 223 24.82 21.33 2.77
C GLY A 223 25.06 22.29 1.58
N TYR A 224 24.10 23.13 1.27
CA TYR A 224 24.21 24.16 0.22
C TYR A 224 25.19 25.28 0.62
N HIS A 225 25.08 25.77 1.85
CA HIS A 225 26.01 26.81 2.35
C HIS A 225 27.46 26.35 2.40
N ASN A 226 27.70 25.10 2.81
CA ASN A 226 29.05 24.54 2.83
C ASN A 226 29.65 24.42 1.42
N ARG A 227 28.89 24.04 0.40
CA ARG A 227 29.35 23.97 -0.99
C ARG A 227 29.66 25.34 -1.60
N GLN A 228 28.84 26.35 -1.31
CA GLN A 228 29.11 27.73 -1.79
C GLN A 228 30.37 28.30 -1.14
N ASN A 229 30.60 28.08 0.14
CA ASN A 229 31.79 28.55 0.84
C ASN A 229 33.08 27.88 0.34
N THR A 230 33.01 26.63 -0.10
CA THR A 230 34.16 25.90 -0.67
C THR A 230 34.50 26.44 -2.08
N MET A 231 33.52 26.82 -2.89
CA MET A 231 33.73 27.38 -4.23
C MET A 231 34.20 28.86 -4.24
N LEU A 232 34.02 29.58 -3.14
CA LEU A 232 34.49 30.95 -2.97
C LEU A 232 35.88 31.06 -2.37
N SER A 233 36.47 29.90 -1.94
CA SER A 233 37.81 29.82 -1.35
C SER A 233 38.86 29.20 -2.29
N GLU A 234 38.49 28.87 -3.53
CA GLU A 234 39.36 28.53 -4.66
C GLU A 234 39.45 29.75 -5.64
#